data_dc832c5c8baef3b67a6e20f106cc04ec
#
_entry.id   dc832c5c8baef3b67a6e20f106cc04ec
#
_cell.length_a   1.000
_cell.length_b   1.000
_cell.length_c   1.000
_cell.angle_alpha   90.00
_cell.angle_beta   90.00
_cell.angle_gamma   90.00
#
_symmetry.space_group_name_H-M   'P 1'
#
loop_
_entity.id
_entity.type
_entity.pdbx_description
1 polymer ?
#
loop_
_entity_poly.entity_id
_entity_poly.type
_entity_poly.pdbx_seq_one_letter_code
_entity_poly.pdbx_strand_id
1 'polypeptide(L)'
;MGAAADKVAGEERRTVLLVEDDALLRVSAADHLRGKGYHVVEAGTVIEAATVLSSGPPVHLVFSDVDLPGATGGLSLAVWINAYHSNVPVILTSGVRAVMPTLADQRRIPFIPKPYDFEKVAALIAKVIAETPPSKQG
;
A
#
# COMPACT_ATOMS: atom_id res chain seq x y z
N MET A 1 -5.32 -20.61 15.86
CA MET A 1 -5.11 -20.63 15.11
C MET A 1 -5.58 -20.19 14.46
N GLY A 2 -5.47 -20.21 14.41
CA GLY A 2 -6.05 -19.56 13.82
C GLY A 2 -6.42 -19.73 12.52
N ALA A 3 -7.52 -19.21 12.28
CA ALA A 3 -8.07 -19.31 11.00
C ALA A 3 -7.14 -18.76 9.96
N ALA A 4 -6.40 -17.76 10.33
CA ALA A 4 -5.47 -17.18 9.39
C ALA A 4 -4.41 -18.19 8.97
N ALA A 5 -3.95 -18.95 9.91
CA ALA A 5 -2.97 -19.95 9.59
C ALA A 5 -3.59 -21.01 8.70
N ASP A 6 -4.81 -21.32 8.96
CA ASP A 6 -5.44 -22.31 8.18
C ASP A 6 -5.66 -21.88 6.78
N LYS A 7 -6.03 -20.62 6.58
CA LYS A 7 -6.33 -20.22 5.32
C LYS A 7 -5.19 -20.08 4.41
N VAL A 8 -4.03 -20.02 4.87
CA VAL A 8 -2.93 -19.90 4.00
C VAL A 8 -2.31 -21.20 3.64
N ALA A 9 -2.87 -22.29 4.11
CA ALA A 9 -2.36 -23.56 3.68
C ALA A 9 -2.65 -23.66 2.20
N GLY A 10 -1.67 -23.71 1.40
CA GLY A 10 -1.83 -23.81 -0.02
C GLY A 10 -2.05 -22.51 -0.73
N GLU A 11 -2.11 -21.39 0.02
CA GLU A 11 -2.29 -20.12 -0.58
C GLU A 11 -1.30 -19.18 -0.01
N GLU A 12 -0.74 -18.36 -0.80
CA GLU A 12 0.19 -17.39 -0.32
C GLU A 12 -0.52 -16.19 0.23
N ARG A 13 -0.04 -15.64 1.31
CA ARG A 13 -0.56 -14.41 1.83
C ARG A 13 -0.19 -13.28 0.91
N ARG A 14 -1.03 -12.29 0.83
CA ARG A 14 -0.73 -11.09 0.06
C ARG A 14 0.16 -10.17 0.89
N THR A 15 1.08 -9.53 0.22
CA THR A 15 2.01 -8.59 0.85
C THR A 15 1.64 -7.17 0.53
N VAL A 16 1.49 -6.36 1.57
CA VAL A 16 1.22 -4.93 1.44
C VAL A 16 2.48 -4.17 1.83
N LEU A 17 2.93 -3.27 0.98
CA LEU A 17 4.01 -2.35 1.33
C LEU A 17 3.34 -1.09 1.87
N LEU A 18 3.57 -0.79 3.13
CA LEU A 18 2.98 0.34 3.82
C LEU A 18 4.02 1.43 3.97
N VAL A 19 3.80 2.58 3.35
CA VAL A 19 4.76 3.67 3.34
C VAL A 19 4.20 4.85 4.11
N GLU A 20 4.77 5.13 5.26
CA GLU A 20 4.30 6.15 6.18
C GLU A 20 5.45 6.61 7.06
N ASP A 21 5.74 7.90 7.09
CA ASP A 21 6.86 8.40 7.88
C ASP A 21 6.53 8.57 9.37
N ASP A 22 5.25 8.67 9.72
CA ASP A 22 4.86 8.73 11.13
C ASP A 22 4.94 7.31 11.69
N ALA A 23 5.93 7.04 12.51
CA ALA A 23 6.21 5.69 13.00
C ALA A 23 5.04 5.09 13.78
N LEU A 24 4.38 5.91 14.60
CA LEU A 24 3.29 5.40 15.40
C LEU A 24 2.11 4.98 14.53
N LEU A 25 1.76 5.82 13.56
CA LEU A 25 0.68 5.50 12.65
C LEU A 25 1.05 4.29 11.79
N ARG A 26 2.30 4.23 11.33
CA ARG A 26 2.75 3.12 10.49
C ARG A 26 2.67 1.79 11.24
N VAL A 27 3.15 1.76 12.47
CA VAL A 27 3.13 0.53 13.25
C VAL A 27 1.70 0.10 13.55
N SER A 28 0.84 1.06 13.90
CA SER A 28 -0.56 0.74 14.21
C SER A 28 -1.30 0.20 13.00
N ALA A 29 -1.10 0.82 11.85
CA ALA A 29 -1.73 0.36 10.62
C ALA A 29 -1.20 -1.01 10.22
N ALA A 30 0.11 -1.21 10.36
CA ALA A 30 0.72 -2.50 10.01
C ALA A 30 0.17 -3.62 10.89
N ASP A 31 0.04 -3.36 12.18
CA ASP A 31 -0.48 -4.36 13.10
C ASP A 31 -1.92 -4.74 12.74
N HIS A 32 -2.73 -3.75 12.38
CA HIS A 32 -4.11 -4.01 12.01
C HIS A 32 -4.16 -4.89 10.75
N LEU A 33 -3.35 -4.56 9.76
CA LEU A 33 -3.34 -5.31 8.50
C LEU A 33 -2.78 -6.72 8.69
N ARG A 34 -1.79 -6.88 9.56
CA ARG A 34 -1.27 -8.21 9.87
C ARG A 34 -2.36 -9.04 10.54
N GLY A 35 -3.18 -8.41 11.36
CA GLY A 35 -4.31 -9.09 11.99
C GLY A 35 -5.35 -9.55 10.98
N LYS A 36 -5.39 -8.96 9.80
CA LYS A 36 -6.29 -9.37 8.73
C LYS A 36 -5.66 -10.44 7.82
N GLY A 37 -4.45 -10.86 8.10
CA GLY A 37 -3.83 -11.94 7.36
C GLY A 37 -2.81 -11.51 6.31
N TYR A 38 -2.50 -10.22 6.23
CA TYR A 38 -1.51 -9.78 5.25
C TYR A 38 -0.10 -9.89 5.80
N HIS A 39 0.85 -10.08 4.90
CA HIS A 39 2.23 -9.77 5.21
C HIS A 39 2.35 -8.27 5.01
N VAL A 40 3.01 -7.58 5.90
CA VAL A 40 3.18 -6.14 5.76
C VAL A 40 4.67 -5.82 5.86
N VAL A 41 5.16 -5.11 4.85
CA VAL A 41 6.51 -4.57 4.88
C VAL A 41 6.36 -3.08 5.11
N GLU A 42 7.06 -2.54 6.09
CA GLU A 42 6.95 -1.14 6.45
C GLU A 42 8.09 -0.35 5.87
N ALA A 43 7.81 0.83 5.36
CA ALA A 43 8.83 1.76 4.87
C ALA A 43 8.49 3.15 5.39
N GLY A 44 9.47 3.85 5.89
CA GLY A 44 9.28 5.20 6.39
C GLY A 44 9.66 6.27 5.40
N THR A 45 10.27 5.89 4.28
CA THR A 45 10.74 6.84 3.27
C THR A 45 10.48 6.29 1.86
N VAL A 46 10.54 7.17 0.89
CA VAL A 46 10.41 6.78 -0.51
C VAL A 46 11.54 5.85 -0.91
N ILE A 47 12.75 6.13 -0.44
CA ILE A 47 13.91 5.30 -0.79
C ILE A 47 13.74 3.88 -0.25
N GLU A 48 13.27 3.75 0.99
CA GLU A 48 13.03 2.43 1.55
C GLU A 48 11.97 1.70 0.75
N ALA A 49 10.91 2.39 0.36
CA ALA A 49 9.84 1.78 -0.41
C ALA A 49 10.34 1.31 -1.78
N ALA A 50 11.13 2.15 -2.44
CA ALA A 50 11.68 1.79 -3.75
C ALA A 50 12.62 0.60 -3.64
N THR A 51 13.38 0.53 -2.56
CA THR A 51 14.29 -0.59 -2.34
C THR A 51 13.52 -1.90 -2.18
N VAL A 52 12.43 -1.87 -1.42
CA VAL A 52 11.60 -3.05 -1.24
C VAL A 52 11.04 -3.51 -2.58
N LEU A 53 10.54 -2.57 -3.38
CA LEU A 53 9.94 -2.93 -4.67
C LEU A 53 10.98 -3.47 -5.65
N SER A 54 12.21 -2.98 -5.58
CA SER A 54 13.24 -3.38 -6.52
C SER A 54 13.94 -4.67 -6.14
N SER A 55 14.10 -4.93 -4.86
CA SER A 55 14.93 -6.06 -4.44
C SER A 55 14.39 -6.84 -3.27
N GLY A 56 13.23 -6.48 -2.76
CA GLY A 56 12.63 -7.17 -1.64
C GLY A 56 11.68 -8.27 -2.07
N PRO A 57 10.82 -8.70 -1.18
CA PRO A 57 9.83 -9.72 -1.51
C PRO A 57 8.80 -9.19 -2.51
N PRO A 58 8.09 -10.05 -3.18
CA PRO A 58 7.02 -9.59 -4.07
C PRO A 58 5.97 -8.81 -3.29
N VAL A 59 5.52 -7.70 -3.87
CA VAL A 59 4.52 -6.84 -3.25
C VAL A 59 3.26 -6.87 -4.09
N HIS A 60 2.12 -7.03 -3.43
CA HIS A 60 0.83 -7.13 -4.11
C HIS A 60 0.07 -5.82 -4.12
N LEU A 61 0.39 -4.91 -3.23
CA LEU A 61 -0.26 -3.61 -3.15
C LEU A 61 0.61 -2.66 -2.35
N VAL A 62 0.63 -1.39 -2.73
CA VAL A 62 1.32 -0.34 -1.98
C VAL A 62 0.27 0.60 -1.40
N PHE A 63 0.33 0.85 -0.10
CA PHE A 63 -0.50 1.84 0.56
C PHE A 63 0.45 2.93 1.06
N SER A 64 0.40 4.10 0.46
CA SER A 64 1.40 5.13 0.69
C SER A 64 0.80 6.47 1.04
N ASP A 65 1.42 7.12 2.01
CA ASP A 65 1.16 8.52 2.30
C ASP A 65 1.78 9.36 1.19
N VAL A 66 1.06 10.37 0.75
CA VAL A 66 1.59 11.33 -0.21
C VAL A 66 2.48 12.35 0.47
N ASP A 67 2.21 12.63 1.75
CA ASP A 67 2.91 13.69 2.48
C ASP A 67 4.24 13.22 3.06
N LEU A 68 5.00 12.45 2.29
CA LEU A 68 6.31 11.99 2.73
C LEU A 68 7.34 13.09 2.56
N PRO A 69 8.31 13.16 3.44
CA PRO A 69 9.34 14.20 3.32
C PRO A 69 10.19 14.00 2.06
N GLY A 70 10.74 15.05 1.60
CA GLY A 70 11.63 15.04 0.45
C GLY A 70 10.98 15.65 -0.77
N ALA A 71 11.80 15.94 -1.76
CA ALA A 71 11.35 16.61 -2.95
C ALA A 71 10.39 15.75 -3.77
N THR A 72 10.52 14.44 -3.70
CA THR A 72 9.73 13.57 -4.52
C THR A 72 8.44 13.15 -3.87
N GLY A 73 8.46 12.86 -2.58
CA GLY A 73 7.26 12.48 -1.84
C GLY A 73 6.56 11.23 -2.35
N GLY A 74 5.41 10.94 -1.76
CA GLY A 74 4.65 9.74 -2.11
C GLY A 74 3.99 9.80 -3.47
N LEU A 75 3.74 11.00 -3.98
CA LEU A 75 3.15 11.12 -5.28
C LEU A 75 4.11 10.69 -6.37
N SER A 76 5.38 11.10 -6.24
CA SER A 76 6.40 10.64 -7.18
C SER A 76 6.63 9.16 -7.07
N LEU A 77 6.49 8.60 -5.88
CA LEU A 77 6.58 7.17 -5.69
C LEU A 77 5.47 6.48 -6.50
N ALA A 78 4.25 6.99 -6.42
CA ALA A 78 3.13 6.39 -7.16
C ALA A 78 3.38 6.43 -8.68
N VAL A 79 3.92 7.53 -9.18
CA VAL A 79 4.25 7.64 -10.60
C VAL A 79 5.32 6.63 -10.98
N TRP A 80 6.35 6.50 -10.15
CA TRP A 80 7.44 5.55 -10.39
C TRP A 80 6.92 4.11 -10.39
N ILE A 81 6.04 3.78 -9.45
CA ILE A 81 5.47 2.44 -9.40
C ILE A 81 4.67 2.17 -10.67
N ASN A 82 3.90 3.14 -11.12
CA ASN A 82 3.11 2.96 -12.31
C ASN A 82 4.01 2.73 -13.54
N ALA A 83 5.17 3.35 -13.58
CA ALA A 83 6.08 3.22 -14.71
C ALA A 83 6.88 1.91 -14.69
N TYR A 84 7.31 1.47 -13.53
CA TYR A 84 8.25 0.35 -13.43
C TYR A 84 7.68 -0.90 -12.76
N HIS A 85 6.54 -0.79 -12.12
CA HIS A 85 5.90 -1.91 -11.44
C HIS A 85 4.39 -1.81 -11.69
N SER A 86 4.01 -1.74 -12.95
CA SER A 86 2.64 -1.38 -13.34
C SER A 86 1.57 -2.37 -12.91
N ASN A 87 1.97 -3.58 -12.56
CA ASN A 87 1.00 -4.56 -12.08
C ASN A 87 0.81 -4.49 -10.56
N VAL A 88 1.45 -3.55 -9.89
CA VAL A 88 1.26 -3.39 -8.44
C VAL A 88 0.32 -2.20 -8.22
N PRO A 89 -0.87 -2.42 -7.70
CA PRO A 89 -1.80 -1.32 -7.46
C PRO A 89 -1.33 -0.46 -6.29
N VAL A 90 -1.72 0.80 -6.32
CA VAL A 90 -1.34 1.78 -5.30
C VAL A 90 -2.59 2.41 -4.74
N ILE A 91 -2.66 2.54 -3.43
CA ILE A 91 -3.68 3.32 -2.74
C ILE A 91 -2.94 4.47 -2.05
N LEU A 92 -3.42 5.67 -2.21
CA LEU A 92 -2.78 6.84 -1.61
C LEU A 92 -3.59 7.40 -0.46
N THR A 93 -2.93 8.00 0.49
CA THR A 93 -3.57 8.71 1.60
C THR A 93 -2.86 10.03 1.84
N SER A 94 -3.59 10.99 2.38
CA SER A 94 -3.03 12.30 2.71
C SER A 94 -3.91 13.01 3.71
N GLY A 95 -3.31 13.83 4.55
CA GLY A 95 -4.04 14.75 5.41
C GLY A 95 -4.36 16.05 4.69
N VAL A 96 -3.76 16.28 3.52
CA VAL A 96 -3.98 17.52 2.76
C VAL A 96 -4.99 17.21 1.67
N ARG A 97 -6.23 17.63 1.88
CA ARG A 97 -7.33 17.20 1.02
C ARG A 97 -7.43 17.89 -0.31
N ALA A 98 -6.88 19.07 -0.43
CA ALA A 98 -7.13 19.90 -1.60
C ALA A 98 -6.47 19.38 -2.87
N VAL A 99 -5.36 18.70 -2.77
CA VAL A 99 -4.58 18.31 -3.96
C VAL A 99 -4.91 16.93 -4.44
N MET A 100 -5.17 16.04 -3.52
CA MET A 100 -5.26 14.64 -3.85
C MET A 100 -6.40 14.20 -4.72
N PRO A 101 -7.62 14.73 -4.53
CA PRO A 101 -8.72 14.24 -5.36
C PRO A 101 -8.46 14.43 -6.85
N THR A 102 -7.86 15.55 -7.23
CA THR A 102 -7.61 15.83 -8.64
C THR A 102 -6.65 14.83 -9.24
N LEU A 103 -5.56 14.54 -8.52
CA LEU A 103 -4.59 13.60 -9.03
C LEU A 103 -5.11 12.18 -9.02
N ALA A 104 -5.82 11.82 -7.99
CA ALA A 104 -6.40 10.48 -7.90
C ALA A 104 -7.39 10.27 -9.06
N ASP A 105 -8.19 11.28 -9.36
CA ASP A 105 -9.13 11.17 -10.44
C ASP A 105 -8.42 11.01 -11.78
N GLN A 106 -7.42 11.82 -12.03
CA GLN A 106 -6.73 11.78 -13.30
C GLN A 106 -6.04 10.45 -13.54
N ARG A 107 -5.53 9.85 -12.49
CA ARG A 107 -4.79 8.62 -12.64
C ARG A 107 -5.56 7.41 -12.20
N ARG A 108 -6.77 7.60 -11.72
CA ARG A 108 -7.63 6.54 -11.23
C ARG A 108 -6.96 5.76 -10.10
N ILE A 109 -6.26 6.47 -9.24
CA ILE A 109 -5.61 5.87 -8.08
C ILE A 109 -6.56 5.99 -6.91
N PRO A 110 -6.90 4.89 -6.26
CA PRO A 110 -7.75 4.94 -5.06
C PRO A 110 -7.11 5.79 -3.97
N PHE A 111 -7.94 6.55 -3.26
CA PHE A 111 -7.47 7.47 -2.26
C PHE A 111 -8.33 7.40 -1.02
N ILE A 112 -7.73 7.45 0.13
CA ILE A 112 -8.45 7.52 1.38
C ILE A 112 -7.85 8.65 2.24
N PRO A 113 -8.65 9.61 2.71
CA PRO A 113 -8.09 10.74 3.46
C PRO A 113 -7.76 10.36 4.90
N LYS A 114 -6.82 11.09 5.48
CA LYS A 114 -6.53 11.00 6.91
C LYS A 114 -7.46 11.93 7.68
N PRO A 115 -7.82 11.63 8.90
CA PRO A 115 -7.53 10.38 9.57
C PRO A 115 -8.43 9.27 9.01
N TYR A 116 -7.87 8.07 8.88
CA TYR A 116 -8.66 6.97 8.31
C TYR A 116 -8.96 5.93 9.38
N ASP A 117 -10.00 5.16 9.11
CA ASP A 117 -10.40 4.06 9.94
C ASP A 117 -9.67 2.84 9.40
N PHE A 118 -8.99 2.10 10.25
CA PHE A 118 -8.22 0.94 9.81
C PHE A 118 -9.09 -0.12 9.16
N GLU A 119 -10.34 -0.27 9.59
CA GLU A 119 -11.23 -1.24 8.96
C GLU A 119 -11.57 -0.81 7.53
N LYS A 120 -11.72 0.48 7.30
CA LYS A 120 -12.01 0.97 5.97
C LYS A 120 -10.79 0.82 5.07
N VAL A 121 -9.60 1.01 5.61
CA VAL A 121 -8.36 0.80 4.86
C VAL A 121 -8.27 -0.68 4.46
N ALA A 122 -8.51 -1.58 5.40
CA ALA A 122 -8.43 -3.01 5.11
C ALA A 122 -9.46 -3.41 4.05
N ALA A 123 -10.66 -2.85 4.13
CA ALA A 123 -11.70 -3.15 3.15
C ALA A 123 -11.31 -2.64 1.75
N LEU A 124 -10.73 -1.46 1.67
CA LEU A 124 -10.29 -0.91 0.40
C LEU A 124 -9.15 -1.73 -0.19
N ILE A 125 -8.20 -2.14 0.65
CA ILE A 125 -7.09 -2.98 0.21
C ILE A 125 -7.63 -4.30 -0.36
N ALA A 126 -8.54 -4.93 0.34
CA ALA A 126 -9.12 -6.19 -0.12
C ALA A 126 -9.83 -6.02 -1.47
N LYS A 127 -10.55 -4.91 -1.62
CA LYS A 127 -11.26 -4.64 -2.86
C LYS A 127 -10.29 -4.43 -4.00
N VAL A 128 -9.25 -3.64 -3.80
CA VAL A 128 -8.29 -3.33 -4.85
C VAL A 128 -7.52 -4.58 -5.26
N ILE A 129 -7.10 -5.39 -4.30
CA ILE A 129 -6.40 -6.62 -4.62
C ILE A 129 -7.31 -7.56 -5.42
N ALA A 130 -8.57 -7.68 -5.02
CA ALA A 130 -9.50 -8.57 -5.71
C ALA A 130 -9.76 -8.11 -7.15
N GLU A 131 -9.69 -6.81 -7.40
CA GLU A 131 -9.93 -6.26 -8.73
C GLU A 131 -8.69 -6.23 -9.60
N THR A 132 -7.54 -6.52 -9.07
CA THR A 132 -6.29 -6.47 -9.81
C THR A 132 -6.04 -7.84 -10.44
N PRO A 133 -5.83 -7.90 -11.74
CA PRO A 133 -5.58 -9.20 -12.38
C PRO A 133 -4.29 -9.81 -11.86
N PRO A 134 -4.18 -11.10 -11.80
CA PRO A 134 -2.95 -11.73 -11.38
C PRO A 134 -1.82 -11.37 -12.33
N SER A 135 -0.62 -11.31 -11.77
CA SER A 135 0.56 -10.99 -12.54
C SER A 135 0.81 -12.10 -13.56
N LYS A 136 1.19 -11.71 -14.75
CA LYS A 136 1.52 -12.66 -15.69
C LYS A 136 2.93 -13.05 -15.62
N GLN A 137 3.69 -12.60 -14.68
CA GLN A 137 4.99 -12.88 -14.62
C GLN A 137 5.22 -14.11 -14.33
N GLY A 138 5.55 -14.67 -14.92
CA GLY A 138 5.78 -16.02 -14.73
C GLY A 138 6.75 -16.22 -13.74
#